data_5026816597697e0a938ec5ef6b5351ff
#
_entry.id   5026816597697e0a938ec5ef6b5351ff
#
_cell.length_a   1.000
_cell.length_b   1.000
_cell.length_c   1.000
_cell.angle_alpha   90.00
_cell.angle_beta   90.00
_cell.angle_gamma   90.00
#
_symmetry.space_group_name_H-M   'P 1'
#
loop_
_entity.id
_entity.type
_entity.pdbx_description
1 polymer ?
#
loop_
_entity_poly.entity_id
_entity_poly.type
_entity_poly.pdbx_seq_one_letter_code
_entity_poly.pdbx_strand_id
1 'polypeptide(L)'
;MRFDIITLFPELFAPFLASGVTRRAYASGQVDVHLWNPRDHAEGNYRRVDDRPFGGGPGMVMLAEPLARCLAAIRAERGEAVSAQAPLVLFSPIGESLNHAAVERWSASTGAILLCGRYEGIDQRFIDAHVDQQMSLGDFVLSGGEIAAMALLDAVARLQPGVLHAEGSHQLDSFNPALDGLLDCPHYTRPEEWAGRAVPSALMSGHHAQIERWRRDQRLAVTAQHRPDLIEAARRAGRLAPADEAVLAKLG
;
A
#
# COMPACT_ATOMS: atom_id res chain seq x y z
N MET A 1 11.23 -9.31 6.41
CA MET A 1 11.42 -8.71 5.06
C MET A 1 12.16 -7.40 5.16
N ARG A 2 12.94 -7.01 4.14
CA ARG A 2 13.71 -5.76 4.16
C ARG A 2 13.31 -4.83 3.03
N PHE A 3 13.01 -3.56 3.38
CA PHE A 3 12.81 -2.48 2.42
C PHE A 3 13.92 -1.44 2.55
N ASP A 4 14.60 -1.15 1.44
CA ASP A 4 15.53 -0.04 1.32
C ASP A 4 14.84 1.09 0.56
N ILE A 5 14.82 2.30 1.13
CA ILE A 5 14.08 3.43 0.57
C ILE A 5 15.06 4.49 0.12
N ILE A 6 15.14 4.72 -1.19
CA ILE A 6 15.89 5.81 -1.77
C ILE A 6 15.03 7.06 -1.71
N THR A 7 15.40 8.03 -0.90
CA THR A 7 14.65 9.28 -0.67
C THR A 7 15.56 10.46 -0.39
N LEU A 8 15.16 11.66 -0.82
CA LEU A 8 15.83 12.92 -0.45
C LEU A 8 15.43 13.43 0.94
N PHE A 9 14.40 12.83 1.56
CA PHE A 9 13.80 13.28 2.83
C PHE A 9 13.63 12.10 3.80
N PRO A 10 14.74 11.45 4.25
CA PRO A 10 14.66 10.31 5.17
C PRO A 10 13.97 10.67 6.49
N GLU A 11 14.01 11.93 6.92
CA GLU A 11 13.38 12.42 8.15
C GLU A 11 11.85 12.27 8.17
N LEU A 12 11.19 12.15 7.01
CA LEU A 12 9.75 11.92 6.94
C LEU A 12 9.34 10.56 7.50
N PHE A 13 10.24 9.58 7.46
CA PHE A 13 9.94 8.20 7.85
C PHE A 13 10.03 7.96 9.36
N ALA A 14 10.85 8.70 10.10
CA ALA A 14 11.06 8.46 11.52
C ALA A 14 9.76 8.48 12.35
N PRO A 15 8.88 9.51 12.27
CA PRO A 15 7.61 9.51 12.99
C PRO A 15 6.63 8.45 12.48
N PHE A 16 6.66 8.13 11.19
CA PHE A 16 5.83 7.08 10.59
C PHE A 16 6.17 5.70 11.17
N LEU A 17 7.45 5.33 11.19
CA LEU A 17 7.91 4.02 11.68
C LEU A 17 7.72 3.85 13.19
N ALA A 18 7.67 4.95 13.95
CA ALA A 18 7.53 4.95 15.41
C ALA A 18 6.09 5.02 15.91
N SER A 19 5.10 5.23 15.03
CA SER A 19 3.72 5.55 15.42
C SER A 19 2.72 4.46 15.00
N GLY A 20 1.54 4.48 15.63
CA GLY A 20 0.44 3.60 15.26
C GLY A 20 0.65 2.12 15.61
N VAL A 21 -0.25 1.26 15.12
CA VAL A 21 -0.20 -0.19 15.36
C VAL A 21 0.92 -0.84 14.55
N THR A 22 1.20 -0.35 13.36
CA THR A 22 2.20 -0.87 12.41
C THR A 22 3.64 -0.72 12.93
N ARG A 23 3.91 0.20 13.89
CA ARG A 23 5.21 0.28 14.56
C ARG A 23 5.70 -1.06 15.12
N ARG A 24 4.78 -1.99 15.44
CA ARG A 24 5.14 -3.31 15.96
C ARG A 24 5.94 -4.12 14.95
N ALA A 25 5.55 -4.06 13.68
CA ALA A 25 6.27 -4.75 12.60
C ALA A 25 7.69 -4.21 12.42
N TYR A 26 7.85 -2.89 12.54
CA TYR A 26 9.15 -2.24 12.41
C TYR A 26 10.04 -2.49 13.64
N ALA A 27 9.49 -2.31 14.84
CA ALA A 27 10.22 -2.52 16.09
C ALA A 27 10.66 -3.98 16.33
N SER A 28 9.90 -4.95 15.81
CA SER A 28 10.24 -6.38 15.89
C SER A 28 11.20 -6.85 14.79
N GLY A 29 11.48 -6.02 13.78
CA GLY A 29 12.27 -6.38 12.61
C GLY A 29 11.54 -7.29 11.60
N GLN A 30 10.23 -7.55 11.76
CA GLN A 30 9.45 -8.26 10.74
C GLN A 30 9.45 -7.51 9.42
N VAL A 31 9.36 -6.17 9.50
CA VAL A 31 9.55 -5.25 8.39
C VAL A 31 10.72 -4.35 8.75
N ASP A 32 11.87 -4.62 8.16
CA ASP A 32 13.12 -3.90 8.38
C ASP A 32 13.25 -2.81 7.31
N VAL A 33 13.40 -1.54 7.74
CA VAL A 33 13.39 -0.37 6.83
C VAL A 33 14.70 0.38 6.94
N HIS A 34 15.41 0.48 5.82
CA HIS A 34 16.66 1.21 5.67
C HIS A 34 16.45 2.43 4.77
N LEU A 35 16.93 3.58 5.21
CA LEU A 35 16.76 4.85 4.50
C LEU A 35 18.08 5.29 3.86
N TRP A 36 18.02 5.64 2.57
CA TRP A 36 19.19 5.98 1.75
C TRP A 36 18.96 7.32 1.09
N ASN A 37 19.88 8.27 1.34
CA ASN A 37 19.81 9.58 0.71
C ASN A 37 20.76 9.64 -0.49
N PRO A 38 20.27 9.83 -1.72
CA PRO A 38 21.12 9.95 -2.90
C PRO A 38 22.16 11.08 -2.82
N ARG A 39 21.92 12.12 -1.99
CA ARG A 39 22.88 13.21 -1.75
C ARG A 39 24.20 12.70 -1.14
N ASP A 40 24.14 11.63 -0.36
CA ASP A 40 25.33 11.05 0.28
C ASP A 40 26.21 10.31 -0.71
N HIS A 41 25.68 10.01 -1.89
CA HIS A 41 26.34 9.34 -3.01
C HIS A 41 26.64 10.28 -4.18
N ALA A 42 26.29 11.58 -4.04
CA ALA A 42 26.58 12.60 -5.06
C ALA A 42 27.99 13.14 -4.92
N GLU A 43 28.63 13.44 -6.05
CA GLU A 43 29.97 14.04 -6.10
C GLU A 43 29.95 15.56 -5.95
N GLY A 44 31.13 16.09 -5.63
CA GLY A 44 31.38 17.52 -5.51
C GLY A 44 30.87 18.13 -4.21
N ASN A 45 31.28 19.36 -3.94
CA ASN A 45 30.97 20.06 -2.68
C ASN A 45 29.49 20.35 -2.49
N TYR A 46 28.73 20.47 -3.56
CA TYR A 46 27.30 20.79 -3.53
C TYR A 46 26.39 19.58 -3.45
N ARG A 47 26.90 18.35 -3.55
CA ARG A 47 26.14 17.09 -3.52
C ARG A 47 24.85 17.16 -4.36
N ARG A 48 25.00 17.61 -5.62
CA ARG A 48 23.85 17.80 -6.51
C ARG A 48 23.23 16.47 -6.89
N VAL A 49 21.89 16.43 -6.84
CA VAL A 49 21.08 15.26 -7.19
C VAL A 49 20.09 15.54 -8.31
N ASP A 50 20.07 16.77 -8.82
CA ASP A 50 19.12 17.25 -9.82
C ASP A 50 19.77 18.26 -10.76
N ASP A 51 19.26 18.37 -12.01
CA ASP A 51 19.64 19.38 -12.97
C ASP A 51 18.45 19.74 -13.89
N ARG A 52 18.61 20.80 -14.71
CA ARG A 52 17.59 21.24 -15.65
C ARG A 52 17.32 20.17 -16.72
N PRO A 53 16.05 19.99 -17.14
CA PRO A 53 15.72 19.04 -18.19
C PRO A 53 16.31 19.48 -19.54
N PHE A 54 16.79 18.51 -20.32
CA PHE A 54 17.07 18.75 -21.73
C PHE A 54 15.78 19.11 -22.48
N GLY A 55 15.87 20.03 -23.41
CA GLY A 55 14.71 20.57 -24.13
C GLY A 55 14.06 21.77 -23.41
N GLY A 56 14.52 22.12 -22.21
CA GLY A 56 13.98 23.22 -21.41
C GLY A 56 12.69 22.81 -20.69
N GLY A 57 12.04 23.77 -20.05
CA GLY A 57 10.82 23.58 -19.26
C GLY A 57 11.01 23.98 -17.80
N PRO A 58 9.92 24.01 -17.02
CA PRO A 58 9.97 24.29 -15.59
C PRO A 58 10.58 23.13 -14.80
N GLY A 59 11.07 23.42 -13.62
CA GLY A 59 11.52 22.42 -12.66
C GLY A 59 12.89 21.83 -12.94
N MET A 60 13.16 20.71 -12.30
CA MET A 60 14.42 19.97 -12.30
C MET A 60 14.14 18.48 -12.51
N VAL A 61 15.18 17.72 -12.89
CA VAL A 61 15.10 16.24 -13.04
C VAL A 61 16.18 15.61 -12.18
N MET A 62 15.87 14.52 -11.50
CA MET A 62 16.84 13.78 -10.70
C MET A 62 17.92 13.17 -11.60
N LEU A 63 19.17 13.38 -11.22
CA LEU A 63 20.34 12.87 -11.94
C LEU A 63 20.47 11.35 -11.81
N ALA A 64 20.84 10.69 -12.89
CA ALA A 64 21.05 9.23 -12.93
C ALA A 64 22.21 8.77 -12.04
N GLU A 65 23.35 9.48 -12.06
CA GLU A 65 24.58 9.04 -11.41
C GLU A 65 24.48 8.94 -9.88
N PRO A 66 23.95 9.94 -9.12
CA PRO A 66 23.74 9.80 -7.67
C PRO A 66 22.81 8.63 -7.31
N LEU A 67 21.77 8.41 -8.12
CA LEU A 67 20.84 7.29 -7.94
C LEU A 67 21.53 5.94 -8.20
N ALA A 68 22.31 5.83 -9.25
CA ALA A 68 23.05 4.60 -9.60
C ALA A 68 24.06 4.22 -8.50
N ARG A 69 24.80 5.19 -7.96
CA ARG A 69 25.73 4.98 -6.85
C ARG A 69 25.03 4.59 -5.56
N CYS A 70 23.90 5.25 -5.25
CA CYS A 70 23.07 4.91 -4.12
C CYS A 70 22.56 3.46 -4.24
N LEU A 71 22.02 3.09 -5.39
CA LEU A 71 21.57 1.72 -5.68
C LEU A 71 22.70 0.69 -5.56
N ALA A 72 23.89 1.01 -6.08
CA ALA A 72 25.05 0.14 -5.95
C ALA A 72 25.47 -0.07 -4.49
N ALA A 73 25.43 1.00 -3.66
CA ALA A 73 25.71 0.91 -2.23
C ALA A 73 24.68 0.02 -1.49
N ILE A 74 23.39 0.18 -1.80
CA ILE A 74 22.33 -0.68 -1.26
C ILE A 74 22.58 -2.15 -1.62
N ARG A 75 22.86 -2.43 -2.89
CA ARG A 75 23.12 -3.79 -3.37
C ARG A 75 24.36 -4.40 -2.71
N ALA A 76 25.41 -3.61 -2.51
CA ALA A 76 26.63 -4.05 -1.81
C ALA A 76 26.34 -4.39 -0.35
N GLU A 77 25.57 -3.57 0.37
CA GLU A 77 25.21 -3.84 1.77
C GLU A 77 24.28 -5.05 1.90
N ARG A 78 23.33 -5.23 0.99
CA ARG A 78 22.45 -6.42 0.98
C ARG A 78 23.22 -7.71 0.70
N GLY A 79 24.34 -7.66 0.01
CA GLY A 79 25.10 -8.82 -0.48
C GLY A 79 24.50 -9.38 -1.80
N GLU A 80 25.32 -10.04 -2.59
CA GLU A 80 24.97 -10.43 -3.97
C GLU A 80 23.73 -11.32 -4.08
N ALA A 81 23.61 -12.36 -3.24
CA ALA A 81 22.49 -13.31 -3.32
C ALA A 81 21.13 -12.66 -2.97
N VAL A 82 21.12 -11.76 -2.01
CA VAL A 82 19.89 -11.07 -1.56
C VAL A 82 19.54 -9.92 -2.51
N SER A 83 20.54 -9.22 -3.07
CA SER A 83 20.33 -8.16 -4.05
C SER A 83 19.68 -8.65 -5.33
N ALA A 84 20.05 -9.83 -5.80
CA ALA A 84 19.47 -10.40 -7.01
C ALA A 84 17.95 -10.69 -6.90
N GLN A 85 17.42 -10.70 -5.68
CA GLN A 85 16.00 -10.97 -5.42
C GLN A 85 15.19 -9.72 -5.03
N ALA A 86 15.84 -8.57 -4.80
CA ALA A 86 15.18 -7.36 -4.38
C ALA A 86 14.94 -6.42 -5.59
N PRO A 87 13.71 -6.34 -6.10
CA PRO A 87 13.41 -5.45 -7.22
C PRO A 87 13.50 -3.98 -6.81
N LEU A 88 13.93 -3.14 -7.75
CA LEU A 88 13.83 -1.69 -7.65
C LEU A 88 12.45 -1.24 -8.14
N VAL A 89 11.65 -0.69 -7.23
CA VAL A 89 10.28 -0.24 -7.48
C VAL A 89 10.23 1.28 -7.46
N LEU A 90 9.81 1.88 -8.56
CA LEU A 90 9.56 3.32 -8.68
C LEU A 90 8.08 3.63 -8.48
N PHE A 91 7.76 4.60 -7.62
CA PHE A 91 6.41 5.15 -7.56
C PHE A 91 6.20 6.17 -8.66
N SER A 92 5.24 5.87 -9.55
CA SER A 92 5.00 6.62 -10.78
C SER A 92 3.54 6.51 -11.23
N PRO A 93 2.96 7.55 -11.86
CA PRO A 93 1.60 7.51 -12.39
C PRO A 93 1.35 6.44 -13.46
N ILE A 94 2.39 6.00 -14.16
CA ILE A 94 2.28 4.95 -15.20
C ILE A 94 2.38 3.52 -14.65
N GLY A 95 2.60 3.39 -13.32
CA GLY A 95 2.78 2.09 -12.68
C GLY A 95 1.49 1.30 -12.49
N GLU A 96 1.66 0.00 -12.14
CA GLU A 96 0.53 -0.84 -11.69
C GLU A 96 -0.12 -0.22 -10.44
N SER A 97 -1.46 -0.18 -10.42
CA SER A 97 -2.19 0.36 -9.27
C SER A 97 -1.97 -0.49 -8.01
N LEU A 98 -1.59 0.18 -6.92
CA LEU A 98 -1.52 -0.46 -5.60
C LEU A 98 -2.93 -0.83 -5.14
N ASN A 99 -3.18 -2.13 -5.04
CA ASN A 99 -4.43 -2.70 -4.56
C ASN A 99 -4.16 -3.82 -3.55
N HIS A 100 -5.19 -4.38 -2.94
CA HIS A 100 -5.05 -5.41 -1.90
C HIS A 100 -4.24 -6.63 -2.38
N ALA A 101 -4.48 -7.11 -3.59
CA ALA A 101 -3.73 -8.24 -4.15
C ALA A 101 -2.23 -7.92 -4.33
N ALA A 102 -1.89 -6.68 -4.71
CA ALA A 102 -0.49 -6.23 -4.73
C ALA A 102 0.11 -6.21 -3.32
N VAL A 103 -0.64 -5.71 -2.32
CA VAL A 103 -0.21 -5.70 -0.92
C VAL A 103 0.04 -7.12 -0.39
N GLU A 104 -0.85 -8.08 -0.70
CA GLU A 104 -0.66 -9.49 -0.33
C GLU A 104 0.62 -10.08 -0.94
N ARG A 105 0.88 -9.82 -2.24
CA ARG A 105 2.14 -10.25 -2.87
C ARG A 105 3.36 -9.67 -2.18
N TRP A 106 3.33 -8.37 -1.87
CA TRP A 106 4.42 -7.70 -1.16
C TRP A 106 4.60 -8.19 0.27
N SER A 107 3.52 -8.49 0.99
CA SER A 107 3.56 -9.01 2.36
C SER A 107 4.20 -10.41 2.46
N ALA A 108 4.13 -11.19 1.39
CA ALA A 108 4.76 -12.51 1.28
C ALA A 108 6.17 -12.47 0.68
N SER A 109 6.67 -11.29 0.27
CA SER A 109 7.98 -11.13 -0.36
C SER A 109 9.12 -10.99 0.67
N THR A 110 10.34 -11.03 0.19
CA THR A 110 11.54 -10.72 0.99
C THR A 110 11.77 -9.21 1.16
N GLY A 111 10.98 -8.37 0.47
CA GLY A 111 11.07 -6.92 0.43
C GLY A 111 11.50 -6.38 -0.94
N ALA A 112 11.86 -5.11 -0.99
CA ALA A 112 12.21 -4.39 -2.22
C ALA A 112 13.17 -3.22 -1.94
N ILE A 113 13.67 -2.61 -3.01
CA ILE A 113 14.26 -1.27 -3.00
C ILE A 113 13.20 -0.31 -3.55
N LEU A 114 12.76 0.66 -2.74
CA LEU A 114 11.70 1.62 -3.08
C LEU A 114 12.34 2.95 -3.50
N LEU A 115 12.05 3.42 -4.69
CA LEU A 115 12.57 4.68 -5.22
C LEU A 115 11.51 5.77 -5.13
N CYS A 116 11.77 6.76 -4.30
CA CYS A 116 10.94 7.94 -4.15
C CYS A 116 11.44 9.05 -5.10
N GLY A 117 10.82 9.15 -6.27
CA GLY A 117 11.07 10.24 -7.21
C GLY A 117 10.67 11.59 -6.63
N ARG A 118 11.39 12.64 -7.06
CA ARG A 118 11.13 14.06 -6.72
C ARG A 118 11.28 14.93 -7.95
N TYR A 119 10.96 16.21 -7.82
CA TYR A 119 10.99 17.20 -8.89
C TYR A 119 10.02 16.83 -10.03
N GLU A 120 10.41 17.09 -11.29
CA GLU A 120 9.62 16.72 -12.48
C GLU A 120 9.74 15.23 -12.84
N GLY A 121 10.72 14.54 -12.25
CA GLY A 121 10.95 13.12 -12.45
C GLY A 121 12.41 12.72 -12.34
N ILE A 122 12.71 11.55 -12.85
CA ILE A 122 14.03 10.91 -12.81
C ILE A 122 14.54 10.79 -14.25
N ASP A 123 15.84 10.93 -14.45
CA ASP A 123 16.45 10.70 -15.76
C ASP A 123 16.01 9.34 -16.33
N GLN A 124 15.38 9.37 -17.51
CA GLN A 124 14.78 8.18 -18.12
C GLN A 124 15.79 7.05 -18.33
N ARG A 125 17.05 7.38 -18.59
CA ARG A 125 18.13 6.38 -18.78
C ARG A 125 18.38 5.56 -17.51
N PHE A 126 18.20 6.16 -16.33
CA PHE A 126 18.25 5.42 -15.05
C PHE A 126 17.05 4.49 -14.90
N ILE A 127 15.85 4.98 -15.23
CA ILE A 127 14.63 4.18 -15.17
C ILE A 127 14.76 2.96 -16.08
N ASP A 128 15.13 3.17 -17.35
CA ASP A 128 15.26 2.12 -18.34
C ASP A 128 16.32 1.05 -18.00
N ALA A 129 17.39 1.47 -17.30
CA ALA A 129 18.49 0.58 -16.96
C ALA A 129 18.29 -0.20 -15.64
N HIS A 130 17.51 0.33 -14.69
CA HIS A 130 17.55 -0.18 -13.32
C HIS A 130 16.20 -0.45 -12.68
N VAL A 131 15.11 0.19 -13.13
CA VAL A 131 13.79 0.03 -12.52
C VAL A 131 13.13 -1.25 -13.01
N ASP A 132 12.85 -2.16 -12.08
CA ASP A 132 12.22 -3.45 -12.38
C ASP A 132 10.69 -3.33 -12.46
N GLN A 133 10.10 -2.46 -11.63
CA GLN A 133 8.66 -2.28 -11.54
C GLN A 133 8.29 -0.82 -11.28
N GLN A 134 7.11 -0.42 -11.75
CA GLN A 134 6.53 0.87 -11.40
C GLN A 134 5.17 0.66 -10.73
N MET A 135 4.87 1.48 -9.72
CA MET A 135 3.65 1.37 -8.92
C MET A 135 2.97 2.73 -8.77
N SER A 136 1.65 2.76 -8.90
CA SER A 136 0.82 3.95 -8.74
C SER A 136 -0.11 3.83 -7.54
N LEU A 137 -0.32 4.93 -6.79
CA LEU A 137 -1.38 5.01 -5.78
C LEU A 137 -2.76 5.35 -6.36
N GLY A 138 -2.81 5.87 -7.58
CA GLY A 138 -4.04 6.31 -8.23
C GLY A 138 -3.80 7.48 -9.19
N ASP A 139 -4.88 7.98 -9.78
CA ASP A 139 -4.86 9.01 -10.83
C ASP A 139 -4.74 10.43 -10.24
N PHE A 140 -3.66 10.68 -9.52
CA PHE A 140 -3.29 11.99 -8.98
C PHE A 140 -1.77 12.12 -8.84
N VAL A 141 -1.28 13.34 -8.73
CA VAL A 141 0.15 13.64 -8.60
C VAL A 141 0.48 14.03 -7.17
N LEU A 142 1.56 13.45 -6.64
CA LEU A 142 2.17 13.80 -5.36
C LEU A 142 3.48 14.57 -5.58
N SER A 143 3.93 15.31 -4.57
CA SER A 143 5.21 16.02 -4.63
C SER A 143 6.44 15.12 -4.59
N GLY A 144 6.24 13.80 -4.36
CA GLY A 144 7.29 12.77 -4.34
C GLY A 144 6.75 11.40 -3.95
N GLY A 145 7.59 10.38 -4.06
CA GLY A 145 7.21 9.00 -3.83
C GLY A 145 7.12 8.57 -2.36
N GLU A 146 7.50 9.41 -1.40
CA GLU A 146 7.59 9.01 0.02
C GLU A 146 6.24 8.62 0.62
N ILE A 147 5.17 9.35 0.29
CA ILE A 147 3.81 9.00 0.77
C ILE A 147 3.38 7.65 0.19
N ALA A 148 3.71 7.39 -1.07
CA ALA A 148 3.42 6.12 -1.71
C ALA A 148 4.20 4.97 -1.05
N ALA A 149 5.48 5.19 -0.73
CA ALA A 149 6.28 4.23 0.02
C ALA A 149 5.68 3.94 1.40
N MET A 150 5.28 4.98 2.14
CA MET A 150 4.62 4.82 3.43
C MET A 150 3.29 4.07 3.32
N ALA A 151 2.48 4.33 2.30
CA ALA A 151 1.21 3.62 2.08
C ALA A 151 1.44 2.12 1.84
N LEU A 152 2.43 1.76 1.02
CA LEU A 152 2.81 0.36 0.80
C LEU A 152 3.32 -0.28 2.10
N LEU A 153 4.22 0.39 2.82
CA LEU A 153 4.80 -0.13 4.06
C LEU A 153 3.74 -0.35 5.14
N ASP A 154 2.80 0.58 5.33
CA ASP A 154 1.71 0.44 6.30
C ASP A 154 0.81 -0.74 5.93
N ALA A 155 0.38 -0.82 4.68
CA ALA A 155 -0.47 -1.90 4.20
C ALA A 155 0.19 -3.28 4.34
N VAL A 156 1.49 -3.40 4.03
CA VAL A 156 2.27 -4.64 4.19
C VAL A 156 2.47 -4.97 5.68
N ALA A 157 2.81 -3.98 6.51
CA ALA A 157 3.04 -4.17 7.93
C ALA A 157 1.79 -4.68 8.66
N ARG A 158 0.60 -4.20 8.29
CA ARG A 158 -0.68 -4.68 8.86
C ARG A 158 -0.94 -6.16 8.61
N LEU A 159 -0.42 -6.71 7.52
CA LEU A 159 -0.58 -8.13 7.18
C LEU A 159 0.45 -9.05 7.87
N GLN A 160 1.44 -8.48 8.58
CA GLN A 160 2.42 -9.32 9.27
C GLN A 160 1.82 -9.97 10.53
N PRO A 161 2.17 -11.24 10.82
CA PRO A 161 1.66 -11.95 11.99
C PRO A 161 1.88 -11.19 13.30
N GLY A 162 0.84 -11.10 14.14
CA GLY A 162 0.92 -10.48 15.48
C GLY A 162 1.01 -8.94 15.51
N VAL A 163 1.01 -8.27 14.36
CA VAL A 163 1.01 -6.79 14.29
C VAL A 163 -0.35 -6.24 14.70
N LEU A 164 -1.43 -6.77 14.14
CA LEU A 164 -2.78 -6.49 14.61
C LEU A 164 -3.13 -7.34 15.83
N HIS A 165 -3.92 -6.80 16.77
CA HIS A 165 -4.17 -7.42 18.07
C HIS A 165 -4.98 -8.71 17.98
N ALA A 166 -5.91 -8.81 17.03
CA ALA A 166 -6.68 -10.03 16.77
C ALA A 166 -6.12 -10.73 15.53
N GLU A 167 -5.71 -11.99 15.71
CA GLU A 167 -5.38 -12.84 14.56
C GLU A 167 -6.57 -12.92 13.62
N GLY A 168 -6.36 -12.62 12.35
CA GLY A 168 -7.43 -12.59 11.35
C GLY A 168 -8.20 -11.27 11.25
N SER A 169 -7.86 -10.22 12.03
CA SER A 169 -8.52 -8.91 11.91
C SER A 169 -8.43 -8.36 10.48
N HIS A 170 -7.29 -8.55 9.81
CA HIS A 170 -7.11 -8.15 8.41
C HIS A 170 -7.94 -8.96 7.41
N GLN A 171 -8.38 -10.18 7.78
CA GLN A 171 -9.22 -11.03 6.93
C GLN A 171 -10.64 -10.46 6.74
N LEU A 172 -11.07 -9.61 7.67
CA LEU A 172 -12.36 -8.94 7.62
C LEU A 172 -12.28 -7.51 7.05
N ASP A 173 -11.13 -7.11 6.52
CA ASP A 173 -10.97 -5.82 5.84
C ASP A 173 -11.59 -5.84 4.43
N SER A 174 -12.03 -4.69 3.96
CA SER A 174 -12.45 -4.49 2.57
C SER A 174 -11.41 -5.00 1.58
N PHE A 175 -11.86 -5.54 0.46
CA PHE A 175 -11.05 -6.11 -0.63
C PHE A 175 -10.38 -7.45 -0.31
N ASN A 176 -10.44 -7.94 0.92
CA ASN A 176 -9.83 -9.22 1.29
C ASN A 176 -10.56 -10.39 0.61
N PRO A 177 -9.83 -11.41 0.11
CA PRO A 177 -10.44 -12.61 -0.47
C PRO A 177 -11.41 -13.35 0.47
N ALA A 178 -11.21 -13.28 1.80
CA ALA A 178 -12.12 -13.86 2.79
C ALA A 178 -13.50 -13.16 2.82
N LEU A 179 -13.59 -11.92 2.31
CA LEU A 179 -14.85 -11.22 2.07
C LEU A 179 -15.27 -11.23 0.59
N ASP A 180 -14.75 -12.17 -0.19
CA ASP A 180 -14.97 -12.26 -1.65
C ASP A 180 -14.52 -11.03 -2.44
N GLY A 181 -13.63 -10.23 -1.86
CA GLY A 181 -13.15 -8.97 -2.42
C GLY A 181 -14.15 -7.81 -2.29
N LEU A 182 -15.20 -7.96 -1.51
CA LEU A 182 -16.21 -6.93 -1.26
C LEU A 182 -15.71 -5.87 -0.28
N LEU A 183 -16.44 -4.75 -0.17
CA LEU A 183 -16.27 -3.80 0.93
C LEU A 183 -16.79 -4.41 2.23
N ASP A 184 -16.20 -4.00 3.36
CA ASP A 184 -16.69 -4.43 4.66
C ASP A 184 -18.01 -3.74 5.04
N CYS A 185 -18.72 -4.30 6.03
CA CYS A 185 -20.00 -3.80 6.50
C CYS A 185 -19.84 -2.61 7.46
N PRO A 186 -20.90 -1.80 7.66
CA PRO A 186 -20.90 -0.75 8.67
C PRO A 186 -20.69 -1.32 10.07
N HIS A 187 -19.88 -0.62 10.88
CA HIS A 187 -19.62 -0.95 12.28
C HIS A 187 -20.38 -0.03 13.23
N TYR A 188 -20.82 -0.60 14.35
CA TYR A 188 -21.53 0.11 15.40
C TYR A 188 -20.85 -0.15 16.74
N THR A 189 -20.83 0.88 17.61
CA THR A 189 -20.28 0.80 18.95
C THR A 189 -21.21 1.50 19.96
N ARG A 190 -20.82 1.52 21.21
CA ARG A 190 -21.57 2.16 22.30
C ARG A 190 -21.61 3.69 22.17
N PRO A 191 -22.70 4.35 22.58
CA PRO A 191 -23.91 3.78 23.17
C PRO A 191 -24.82 3.09 22.14
N GLU A 192 -25.81 2.31 22.61
CA GLU A 192 -26.79 1.59 21.75
C GLU A 192 -27.68 2.53 20.94
N GLU A 193 -27.89 3.74 21.44
CA GLU A 193 -28.58 4.82 20.72
C GLU A 193 -27.74 6.08 20.78
N TRP A 194 -27.52 6.69 19.60
CA TRP A 194 -26.82 7.96 19.46
C TRP A 194 -27.61 8.91 18.55
N ALA A 195 -27.96 10.09 19.06
CA ALA A 195 -28.71 11.12 18.34
C ALA A 195 -29.99 10.58 17.67
N GLY A 196 -30.78 9.77 18.42
CA GLY A 196 -32.03 9.18 17.94
C GLY A 196 -31.86 8.02 16.94
N ARG A 197 -30.63 7.52 16.75
CA ARG A 197 -30.32 6.39 15.86
C ARG A 197 -29.84 5.21 16.67
N ALA A 198 -30.62 4.12 16.64
CA ALA A 198 -30.28 2.89 17.34
C ALA A 198 -29.37 1.97 16.55
N VAL A 199 -28.58 1.16 17.24
CA VAL A 199 -27.86 0.03 16.67
C VAL A 199 -28.85 -0.96 16.06
N PRO A 200 -28.60 -1.52 14.85
CA PRO A 200 -29.47 -2.53 14.26
C PRO A 200 -29.74 -3.71 15.21
N SER A 201 -31.01 -4.07 15.37
CA SER A 201 -31.44 -5.12 16.31
C SER A 201 -30.79 -6.48 16.04
N ALA A 202 -30.47 -6.78 14.79
CA ALA A 202 -29.76 -8.00 14.42
C ALA A 202 -28.41 -8.13 15.13
N LEU A 203 -27.68 -7.01 15.32
CA LEU A 203 -26.39 -6.98 16.01
C LEU A 203 -26.52 -7.15 17.53
N MET A 204 -27.70 -6.90 18.07
CA MET A 204 -28.02 -7.01 19.50
C MET A 204 -28.58 -8.40 19.87
N SER A 205 -28.88 -9.24 18.88
CA SER A 205 -29.62 -10.51 19.07
C SER A 205 -28.83 -11.60 19.81
N GLY A 206 -27.51 -11.53 19.83
CA GLY A 206 -26.63 -12.60 20.31
C GLY A 206 -26.58 -13.84 19.42
N HIS A 207 -27.36 -13.89 18.33
CA HIS A 207 -27.40 -15.02 17.39
C HIS A 207 -26.33 -14.87 16.29
N HIS A 208 -25.21 -15.55 16.44
CA HIS A 208 -24.06 -15.43 15.51
C HIS A 208 -24.45 -15.59 14.04
N ALA A 209 -25.29 -16.58 13.69
CA ALA A 209 -25.71 -16.78 12.32
C ALA A 209 -26.52 -15.61 11.74
N GLN A 210 -27.38 -14.98 12.56
CA GLN A 210 -28.14 -13.80 12.14
C GLN A 210 -27.24 -12.58 12.00
N ILE A 211 -26.27 -12.43 12.90
CA ILE A 211 -25.28 -11.35 12.84
C ILE A 211 -24.42 -11.48 11.57
N GLU A 212 -23.94 -12.69 11.28
CA GLU A 212 -23.12 -12.91 10.06
C GLU A 212 -23.95 -12.72 8.78
N ARG A 213 -25.22 -13.16 8.76
CA ARG A 213 -26.09 -12.91 7.61
C ARG A 213 -26.34 -11.41 7.43
N TRP A 214 -26.62 -10.68 8.51
CA TRP A 214 -26.80 -9.23 8.47
C TRP A 214 -25.53 -8.53 7.94
N ARG A 215 -24.35 -8.91 8.45
CA ARG A 215 -23.07 -8.37 7.96
C ARG A 215 -22.89 -8.62 6.47
N ARG A 216 -23.18 -9.84 6.02
CA ARG A 216 -23.08 -10.20 4.61
C ARG A 216 -24.02 -9.34 3.75
N ASP A 217 -25.26 -9.17 4.17
CA ASP A 217 -26.25 -8.34 3.47
C ASP A 217 -25.79 -6.87 3.38
N GLN A 218 -25.22 -6.34 4.46
CA GLN A 218 -24.66 -4.98 4.46
C GLN A 218 -23.42 -4.84 3.55
N ARG A 219 -22.52 -5.82 3.55
CA ARG A 219 -21.38 -5.84 2.60
C ARG A 219 -21.87 -5.77 1.16
N LEU A 220 -22.85 -6.56 0.81
CA LEU A 220 -23.44 -6.55 -0.53
C LEU A 220 -24.07 -5.19 -0.85
N ALA A 221 -24.85 -4.64 0.06
CA ALA A 221 -25.52 -3.35 -0.14
C ALA A 221 -24.51 -2.20 -0.32
N VAL A 222 -23.53 -2.09 0.60
CA VAL A 222 -22.49 -1.04 0.52
C VAL A 222 -21.67 -1.19 -0.75
N THR A 223 -21.30 -2.43 -1.10
CA THR A 223 -20.49 -2.68 -2.30
C THR A 223 -21.28 -2.38 -3.57
N ALA A 224 -22.54 -2.80 -3.67
CA ALA A 224 -23.38 -2.52 -4.83
C ALA A 224 -23.58 -1.01 -5.04
N GLN A 225 -23.74 -0.26 -3.95
CA GLN A 225 -23.94 1.19 -4.01
C GLN A 225 -22.66 1.97 -4.41
N HIS A 226 -21.49 1.58 -3.87
CA HIS A 226 -20.28 2.39 -3.98
C HIS A 226 -19.23 1.83 -4.94
N ARG A 227 -19.21 0.50 -5.11
CA ARG A 227 -18.24 -0.23 -5.93
C ARG A 227 -18.92 -1.38 -6.69
N PRO A 228 -19.87 -1.07 -7.59
CA PRO A 228 -20.57 -2.09 -8.37
C PRO A 228 -19.62 -2.97 -9.21
N ASP A 229 -18.46 -2.44 -9.58
CA ASP A 229 -17.38 -3.18 -10.24
C ASP A 229 -16.90 -4.41 -9.44
N LEU A 230 -16.88 -4.31 -8.10
CA LEU A 230 -16.51 -5.43 -7.22
C LEU A 230 -17.61 -6.50 -7.15
N ILE A 231 -18.88 -6.11 -7.18
CA ILE A 231 -20.00 -7.06 -7.30
C ILE A 231 -19.88 -7.85 -8.61
N GLU A 232 -19.63 -7.17 -9.73
CA GLU A 232 -19.44 -7.84 -11.03
C GLU A 232 -18.21 -8.75 -11.03
N ALA A 233 -17.13 -8.34 -10.38
CA ALA A 233 -15.93 -9.18 -10.24
C ALA A 233 -16.21 -10.45 -9.39
N ALA A 234 -16.90 -10.30 -8.24
CA ALA A 234 -17.30 -11.42 -7.39
C ALA A 234 -18.26 -12.38 -8.11
N ARG A 235 -19.22 -11.84 -8.87
CA ARG A 235 -20.16 -12.61 -9.70
C ARG A 235 -19.44 -13.41 -10.76
N ARG A 236 -18.54 -12.79 -11.54
CA ARG A 236 -17.73 -13.50 -12.55
C ARG A 236 -16.84 -14.58 -11.96
N ALA A 237 -16.38 -14.38 -10.74
CA ALA A 237 -15.56 -15.37 -10.02
C ALA A 237 -16.39 -16.47 -9.33
N GLY A 238 -17.74 -16.46 -9.44
CA GLY A 238 -18.61 -17.44 -8.81
C GLY A 238 -18.64 -17.38 -7.29
N ARG A 239 -18.35 -16.22 -6.70
CA ARG A 239 -18.26 -16.04 -5.23
C ARG A 239 -19.57 -15.60 -4.58
N LEU A 240 -20.60 -15.28 -5.36
CA LEU A 240 -21.91 -14.88 -4.86
C LEU A 240 -22.84 -16.09 -4.80
N ALA A 241 -23.39 -16.37 -3.61
CA ALA A 241 -24.37 -17.42 -3.41
C ALA A 241 -25.77 -16.98 -3.94
N PRO A 242 -26.71 -17.92 -4.23
CA PRO A 242 -28.08 -17.54 -4.62
C PRO A 242 -28.78 -16.59 -3.64
N ALA A 243 -28.50 -16.72 -2.34
CA ALA A 243 -29.02 -15.84 -1.31
C ALA A 243 -28.46 -14.41 -1.41
N ASP A 244 -27.23 -14.25 -1.90
CA ASP A 244 -26.60 -12.95 -2.12
C ASP A 244 -27.21 -12.24 -3.33
N GLU A 245 -27.45 -12.99 -4.44
CA GLU A 245 -28.13 -12.46 -5.60
C GLU A 245 -29.59 -12.04 -5.30
N ALA A 246 -30.27 -12.78 -4.40
CA ALA A 246 -31.61 -12.39 -3.93
C ALA A 246 -31.59 -11.08 -3.11
N VAL A 247 -30.50 -10.77 -2.41
CA VAL A 247 -30.34 -9.47 -1.73
C VAL A 247 -30.06 -8.38 -2.75
N LEU A 248 -29.11 -8.61 -3.67
CA LEU A 248 -28.76 -7.64 -4.71
C LEU A 248 -29.96 -7.27 -5.59
N ALA A 249 -30.82 -8.24 -5.94
CA ALA A 249 -32.04 -8.01 -6.71
C ALA A 249 -33.07 -7.09 -6.01
N LYS A 250 -32.99 -6.93 -4.70
CA LYS A 250 -33.86 -6.03 -3.92
C LYS A 250 -33.32 -4.61 -3.80
N LEU A 251 -32.04 -4.41 -4.16
CA LEU A 251 -31.34 -3.13 -4.06
C LEU A 251 -31.37 -2.33 -5.37
N GLY A 252 -31.59 -2.99 -6.49
CA GLY A 252 -31.77 -2.40 -7.83
C GLY A 252 -33.20 -2.38 -8.24
#